data_f2bc89cdf089b7cafe1cbb6d0ae8dffd
#
_entry.id   f2bc89cdf089b7cafe1cbb6d0ae8dffd
#
_cell.length_a   1.000
_cell.length_b   1.000
_cell.length_c   1.000
_cell.angle_alpha   90.00
_cell.angle_beta   90.00
_cell.angle_gamma   90.00
#
_symmetry.space_group_name_H-M   'P 1'
#
loop_
_entity.id
_entity.type
_entity.pdbx_description
1 polymer ?
#
loop_
_entity_poly.entity_id
_entity_poly.type
_entity_poly.pdbx_seq_one_letter_code
_entity_poly.pdbx_strand_id
1 'polypeptide(L)'
;MSEPVTVEVPHNLSNDDLHGRIDRGIGKLGSMIPGGEVCEHHWENDRLMTFTLQAMGQRVGAKIELLEGRVRAELALPPMLAMFAGKIKAKLAETAPTLLK
;
A
#
# COMPACT_ATOMS: atom_id res chain seq x y z
N MET A 1 -1.60 9.24 -19.16
CA MET A 1 -2.36 8.82 -17.98
C MET A 1 -1.66 7.68 -17.29
N SER A 2 -1.40 7.83 -16.01
CA SER A 2 -0.79 6.76 -15.24
C SER A 2 -1.88 5.85 -14.67
N GLU A 3 -1.69 4.55 -14.79
CA GLU A 3 -2.62 3.58 -14.23
C GLU A 3 -2.20 3.28 -12.80
N PRO A 4 -3.14 3.10 -11.87
CA PRO A 4 -2.79 2.73 -10.51
C PRO A 4 -2.25 1.31 -10.45
N VAL A 5 -1.30 1.10 -9.56
CA VAL A 5 -0.81 -0.25 -9.26
C VAL A 5 -1.75 -0.83 -8.20
N THR A 6 -2.36 -1.96 -8.49
CA THR A 6 -3.32 -2.60 -7.59
C THR A 6 -2.90 -4.03 -7.31
N VAL A 7 -2.93 -4.41 -6.03
CA VAL A 7 -2.62 -5.77 -5.59
C VAL A 7 -3.67 -6.20 -4.58
N GLU A 8 -4.15 -7.43 -4.70
CA GLU A 8 -5.08 -8.03 -3.75
C GLU A 8 -4.40 -9.22 -3.08
N VAL A 9 -4.59 -9.33 -1.77
CA VAL A 9 -4.02 -10.40 -0.96
C VAL A 9 -5.14 -11.07 -0.17
N PRO A 10 -5.33 -12.38 -0.31
CA PRO A 10 -6.35 -13.09 0.48
C PRO A 10 -5.91 -13.24 1.93
N HIS A 11 -6.88 -13.30 2.83
CA HIS A 11 -6.62 -13.46 4.25
C HIS A 11 -7.79 -14.15 4.95
N ASN A 12 -7.54 -14.63 6.16
CA ASN A 12 -8.55 -15.24 7.05
C ASN A 12 -8.59 -14.53 8.41
N LEU A 13 -8.21 -13.24 8.44
CA LEU A 13 -8.14 -12.48 9.68
C LEU A 13 -9.42 -11.70 9.90
N SER A 14 -9.72 -11.38 11.17
CA SER A 14 -10.83 -10.48 11.49
C SER A 14 -10.45 -9.06 11.07
N ASN A 15 -11.46 -8.19 10.94
CA ASN A 15 -11.22 -6.80 10.57
C ASN A 15 -10.33 -6.09 11.60
N ASP A 16 -10.54 -6.38 12.88
CA ASP A 16 -9.74 -5.77 13.95
C ASP A 16 -8.28 -6.19 13.87
N ASP A 17 -8.02 -7.48 13.59
CA ASP A 17 -6.66 -7.98 13.42
C ASP A 17 -5.99 -7.33 12.22
N LEU A 18 -6.71 -7.23 11.11
CA LEU A 18 -6.20 -6.58 9.90
C LEU A 18 -5.83 -5.13 10.16
N HIS A 19 -6.74 -4.41 10.78
CA HIS A 19 -6.55 -3.00 11.08
C HIS A 19 -5.27 -2.78 11.91
N GLY A 20 -5.10 -3.57 12.96
CA GLY A 20 -3.92 -3.47 13.81
C GLY A 20 -2.62 -3.85 13.11
N ARG A 21 -2.65 -4.91 12.31
CA ARG A 21 -1.46 -5.37 11.58
C ARG A 21 -1.03 -4.37 10.52
N ILE A 22 -1.99 -3.81 9.78
CA ILE A 22 -1.70 -2.82 8.76
C ILE A 22 -1.17 -1.54 9.40
N ASP A 23 -1.82 -1.09 10.48
CA ASP A 23 -1.40 0.13 11.17
C ASP A 23 0.04 0.04 11.67
N ARG A 24 0.45 -1.12 12.19
CA ARG A 24 1.80 -1.34 12.67
C ARG A 24 2.82 -1.52 11.54
N GLY A 25 2.37 -2.06 10.40
CA GLY A 25 3.27 -2.41 9.31
C GLY A 25 3.37 -1.39 8.19
N ILE A 26 2.55 -0.34 8.24
CA ILE A 26 2.46 0.60 7.11
C ILE A 26 3.81 1.24 6.75
N GLY A 27 4.67 1.46 7.72
CA GLY A 27 5.98 2.04 7.47
C GLY A 27 6.86 1.20 6.55
N LYS A 28 6.62 -0.11 6.50
CA LYS A 28 7.39 -1.01 5.64
C LYS A 28 7.09 -0.79 4.16
N LEU A 29 5.92 -0.24 3.86
CA LEU A 29 5.54 0.01 2.48
C LEU A 29 6.38 1.10 1.81
N GLY A 30 6.98 1.97 2.61
CA GLY A 30 7.88 2.99 2.07
C GLY A 30 9.06 2.40 1.31
N SER A 31 9.52 1.21 1.71
CA SER A 31 10.66 0.57 1.08
C SER A 31 10.35 -0.05 -0.29
N MET A 32 9.09 -0.04 -0.71
CA MET A 32 8.71 -0.55 -2.03
C MET A 32 9.30 0.27 -3.17
N ILE A 33 9.59 1.53 -2.91
CA ILE A 33 10.17 2.44 -3.90
C ILE A 33 11.56 2.83 -3.39
N PRO A 34 12.59 2.75 -4.22
CA PRO A 34 13.94 3.15 -3.80
C PRO A 34 13.95 4.57 -3.23
N GLY A 35 14.45 4.69 -2.01
CA GLY A 35 14.48 5.97 -1.32
C GLY A 35 13.13 6.45 -0.81
N GLY A 36 12.11 5.59 -0.88
CA GLY A 36 10.77 5.96 -0.47
C GLY A 36 10.52 5.88 1.03
N GLU A 37 9.57 6.67 1.49
CA GLU A 37 9.12 6.62 2.87
C GLU A 37 7.64 7.00 2.95
N VAL A 38 6.98 6.51 4.00
CA VAL A 38 5.59 6.87 4.27
C VAL A 38 5.61 8.20 5.03
N CYS A 39 5.04 9.23 4.42
CA CYS A 39 4.98 10.57 5.02
C CYS A 39 3.83 10.71 5.99
N GLU A 40 2.69 10.15 5.64
CA GLU A 40 1.50 10.25 6.47
C GLU A 40 0.56 9.11 6.16
N HIS A 41 -0.26 8.73 7.12
CA HIS A 41 -1.31 7.75 6.89
C HIS A 41 -2.51 8.11 7.75
N HIS A 42 -3.69 7.68 7.28
CA HIS A 42 -4.93 8.08 7.90
C HIS A 42 -6.03 7.05 7.58
N TRP A 43 -6.78 6.64 8.60
CA TRP A 43 -7.92 5.76 8.41
C TRP A 43 -9.15 6.60 8.11
N GLU A 44 -9.72 6.43 6.91
CA GLU A 44 -10.95 7.10 6.54
C GLU A 44 -12.15 6.48 7.26
N ASN A 45 -12.08 5.17 7.47
CA ASN A 45 -13.06 4.40 8.22
C ASN A 45 -12.41 3.08 8.61
N ASP A 46 -13.18 2.16 9.19
CA ASP A 46 -12.64 0.89 9.69
C ASP A 46 -12.08 -0.02 8.59
N ARG A 47 -12.36 0.28 7.33
CA ARG A 47 -11.99 -0.58 6.21
C ARG A 47 -11.15 0.10 5.15
N LEU A 48 -10.85 1.37 5.32
CA LEU A 48 -10.09 2.12 4.31
C LEU A 48 -9.04 3.00 4.96
N MET A 49 -7.79 2.73 4.62
CA MET A 49 -6.68 3.59 5.01
C MET A 49 -6.12 4.26 3.76
N THR A 50 -5.89 5.57 3.85
CA THR A 50 -5.16 6.31 2.82
C THR A 50 -3.81 6.70 3.38
N PHE A 51 -2.81 6.72 2.52
CA PHE A 51 -1.47 7.12 2.94
C PHE A 51 -0.72 7.74 1.77
N THR A 52 0.35 8.46 2.08
CA THR A 52 1.18 9.12 1.08
C THR A 52 2.60 8.62 1.23
N LEU A 53 3.17 8.20 0.11
CA LEU A 53 4.58 7.85 0.02
C LEU A 53 5.31 9.00 -0.63
N GLN A 54 6.54 9.22 -0.20
CA GLN A 54 7.41 10.19 -0.84
C GLN A 54 8.65 9.45 -1.33
N ALA A 55 8.96 9.63 -2.62
CA ALA A 55 10.12 8.97 -3.22
C ALA A 55 10.58 9.78 -4.42
N MET A 56 11.89 9.95 -4.55
CA MET A 56 12.49 10.62 -5.70
C MET A 56 11.89 12.01 -5.96
N GLY A 57 11.57 12.74 -4.88
CA GLY A 57 10.98 14.06 -5.00
C GLY A 57 9.51 14.08 -5.39
N GLN A 58 8.87 12.91 -5.47
CA GLN A 58 7.47 12.78 -5.86
C GLN A 58 6.63 12.28 -4.71
N ARG A 59 5.37 12.69 -4.70
CA ARG A 59 4.40 12.17 -3.74
C ARG A 59 3.51 11.16 -4.45
N VAL A 60 3.31 10.02 -3.79
CA VAL A 60 2.50 8.93 -4.33
C VAL A 60 1.32 8.71 -3.39
N GLY A 61 0.12 8.97 -3.88
CA GLY A 61 -1.09 8.68 -3.13
C GLY A 61 -1.38 7.18 -3.17
N ALA A 62 -1.82 6.64 -2.03
CA ALA A 62 -2.08 5.21 -1.94
C ALA A 62 -3.22 4.93 -0.98
N LYS A 63 -3.81 3.75 -1.11
CA LYS A 63 -4.86 3.33 -0.20
C LYS A 63 -4.83 1.83 0.00
N ILE A 64 -5.30 1.40 1.17
CA ILE A 64 -5.48 0.00 1.52
C ILE A 64 -6.93 -0.18 1.91
N GLU A 65 -7.62 -1.07 1.20
CA GLU A 65 -9.04 -1.34 1.43
C GLU A 65 -9.20 -2.74 2.00
N LEU A 66 -9.89 -2.85 3.13
CA LEU A 66 -10.13 -4.12 3.80
C LEU A 66 -11.44 -4.70 3.29
N LEU A 67 -11.34 -5.71 2.43
CA LEU A 67 -12.48 -6.39 1.85
C LEU A 67 -12.71 -7.71 2.57
N GLU A 68 -13.88 -8.28 2.40
CA GLU A 68 -14.17 -9.58 2.97
C GLU A 68 -13.30 -10.63 2.30
N GLY A 69 -12.48 -11.29 3.09
CA GLY A 69 -11.58 -12.33 2.60
C GLY A 69 -10.34 -11.87 1.87
N ARG A 70 -10.15 -10.56 1.70
CA ARG A 70 -8.97 -10.04 1.00
C ARG A 70 -8.70 -8.58 1.35
N VAL A 71 -7.46 -8.16 1.09
CA VAL A 71 -7.03 -6.78 1.24
C VAL A 71 -6.59 -6.28 -0.13
N ARG A 72 -7.07 -5.12 -0.53
CA ARG A 72 -6.65 -4.48 -1.77
C ARG A 72 -5.76 -3.28 -1.46
N ALA A 73 -4.56 -3.26 -2.03
CA ALA A 73 -3.65 -2.14 -1.93
C ALA A 73 -3.53 -1.48 -3.30
N GLU A 74 -3.61 -0.16 -3.34
CA GLU A 74 -3.60 0.59 -4.58
C GLU A 74 -2.69 1.80 -4.45
N LEU A 75 -1.81 2.01 -5.45
CA LEU A 75 -0.92 3.16 -5.52
C LEU A 75 -1.15 3.92 -6.81
N ALA A 76 -1.33 5.25 -6.71
CA ALA A 76 -1.47 6.12 -7.86
C ALA A 76 -0.11 6.71 -8.21
N LEU A 77 0.61 6.09 -9.16
CA LEU A 77 1.95 6.53 -9.53
C LEU A 77 1.91 7.73 -10.48
N PRO A 78 2.70 8.77 -10.19
CA PRO A 78 2.87 9.86 -11.15
C PRO A 78 3.64 9.35 -12.39
N PRO A 79 3.53 10.05 -13.53
CA PRO A 79 4.18 9.59 -14.77
C PRO A 79 5.67 9.31 -14.65
N MET A 80 6.38 10.09 -13.83
CA MET A 80 7.80 9.89 -13.60
C MET A 80 8.13 8.52 -13.00
N LEU A 81 7.22 7.99 -12.17
CA LEU A 81 7.41 6.72 -11.51
C LEU A 81 6.72 5.56 -12.23
N ALA A 82 5.96 5.86 -13.28
CA ALA A 82 5.23 4.83 -14.02
C ALA A 82 6.15 3.77 -14.62
N MET A 83 7.38 4.15 -14.98
CA MET A 83 8.35 3.19 -15.52
C MET A 83 8.74 2.12 -14.48
N PHE A 84 8.51 2.39 -13.21
CA PHE A 84 8.79 1.43 -12.13
C PHE A 84 7.56 0.62 -11.73
N ALA A 85 6.43 0.81 -12.39
CA ALA A 85 5.17 0.19 -11.99
C ALA A 85 5.28 -1.33 -11.80
N GLY A 86 5.95 -2.02 -12.70
CA GLY A 86 6.14 -3.47 -12.59
C GLY A 86 6.92 -3.87 -11.35
N LYS A 87 8.00 -3.14 -11.06
CA LYS A 87 8.82 -3.41 -9.87
C LYS A 87 8.07 -3.08 -8.59
N ILE A 88 7.34 -1.98 -8.59
CA ILE A 88 6.56 -1.56 -7.43
C ILE A 88 5.46 -2.58 -7.15
N LYS A 89 4.78 -3.04 -8.20
CA LYS A 89 3.74 -4.05 -8.06
C LYS A 89 4.30 -5.34 -7.49
N ALA A 90 5.46 -5.78 -7.98
CA ALA A 90 6.12 -6.97 -7.47
C ALA A 90 6.50 -6.83 -6.00
N LYS A 91 7.05 -5.68 -5.62
CA LYS A 91 7.41 -5.41 -4.22
C LYS A 91 6.18 -5.34 -3.33
N LEU A 92 5.11 -4.74 -3.81
CA LEU A 92 3.86 -4.65 -3.07
C LEU A 92 3.27 -6.04 -2.86
N ALA A 93 3.27 -6.88 -3.89
CA ALA A 93 2.77 -8.24 -3.79
C ALA A 93 3.62 -9.08 -2.83
N GLU A 94 4.92 -8.79 -2.74
CA GLU A 94 5.83 -9.46 -1.82
C GLU A 94 5.66 -8.95 -0.38
N THR A 95 5.49 -7.65 -0.22
CA THR A 95 5.42 -6.99 1.09
C THR A 95 4.05 -7.10 1.75
N ALA A 96 2.99 -7.00 0.97
CA ALA A 96 1.63 -7.00 1.51
C ALA A 96 1.30 -8.23 2.36
N PRO A 97 1.64 -9.48 1.95
CA PRO A 97 1.38 -10.63 2.81
C PRO A 97 2.12 -10.56 4.14
N THR A 98 3.28 -9.90 4.17
CA THR A 98 4.07 -9.73 5.40
C THR A 98 3.33 -8.88 6.42
N LEU A 99 2.53 -7.92 5.95
CA LEU A 99 1.73 -7.07 6.83
C LEU A 99 0.63 -7.85 7.55
N LEU A 100 0.24 -8.99 6.98
CA LEU A 100 -0.87 -9.79 7.50
C LEU A 100 -0.42 -10.94 8.42
N LYS A 101 0.87 -11.05 8.66
CA LYS A 101 1.43 -12.09 9.52
C LYS A 101 1.53 -11.65 10.97
#